data_8a1d7114ed489db4745cbdecdfc5034d
#
_entry.id   8a1d7114ed489db4745cbdecdfc5034d
#
_cell.length_a   1.000
_cell.length_b   1.000
_cell.length_c   1.000
_cell.angle_alpha   90.00
_cell.angle_beta   90.00
_cell.angle_gamma   90.00
#
_symmetry.space_group_name_H-M   'P 1'
#
loop_
_entity.id
_entity.type
_entity.pdbx_description
1 polymer ?
#
loop_
_entity_poly.entity_id
_entity_poly.type
_entity_poly.pdbx_seq_one_letter_code
_entity_poly.pdbx_strand_id
1 'polypeptide(L)'
;MATLAQLVGLSDQLLAAVKSLCTLDSGDAEFMIQNPDADTEINQAKATIFANAEAIKTLVQVPTDFLQKLASQVEVLSCLYWLAEYQILACIPPDQDISIKDLAELTEVPREQLYRIICMTATSGFLRVISCEMVAHTPLSVQFMASQSLLDAVVFMAETVAPTALHMPSAARDRPRDSAYNLAKNDSSTFSLAYQTQRKLGRQWAAYLQYAAGLHQGDEVVSVLSQLNWSNLGDACIVEVIYLLVILFLPSDQLTNDLLFLAGGRCIYHYRTIPREAVS
;
A
#
# COMPACT_ATOMS: atom_id res chain seq x y z
N MET A 1 -21.56 -9.32 25.28
CA MET A 1 -22.67 -9.95 24.50
C MET A 1 -22.84 -9.33 23.11
N ALA A 2 -22.60 -8.04 22.91
CA ALA A 2 -22.62 -7.44 21.56
C ALA A 2 -21.62 -8.10 20.58
N THR A 3 -20.47 -8.49 21.05
CA THR A 3 -19.40 -9.11 20.26
C THR A 3 -19.77 -10.45 19.62
N LEU A 4 -20.54 -11.31 20.29
CA LEU A 4 -20.94 -12.62 19.73
C LEU A 4 -21.96 -12.46 18.59
N ALA A 5 -22.95 -11.57 18.75
CA ALA A 5 -23.92 -11.28 17.69
C ALA A 5 -23.23 -10.63 16.45
N GLN A 6 -22.27 -9.76 16.70
CA GLN A 6 -21.46 -9.17 15.62
C GLN A 6 -20.61 -10.22 14.89
N LEU A 7 -19.97 -11.14 15.61
CA LEU A 7 -19.20 -12.23 15.01
C LEU A 7 -20.06 -13.13 14.12
N VAL A 8 -21.28 -13.49 14.56
CA VAL A 8 -22.22 -14.27 13.76
C VAL A 8 -22.60 -13.51 12.49
N GLY A 9 -22.99 -12.23 12.62
CA GLY A 9 -23.36 -11.42 11.45
C GLY A 9 -22.23 -11.26 10.42
N LEU A 10 -20.99 -11.01 10.87
CA LEU A 10 -19.84 -10.92 10.00
C LEU A 10 -19.49 -12.28 9.34
N SER A 11 -19.65 -13.38 10.07
CA SER A 11 -19.44 -14.72 9.53
C SER A 11 -20.46 -15.06 8.44
N ASP A 12 -21.72 -14.68 8.62
CA ASP A 12 -22.77 -14.89 7.62
C ASP A 12 -22.51 -14.06 6.36
N GLN A 13 -22.10 -12.79 6.53
CA GLN A 13 -21.71 -11.91 5.42
C GLN A 13 -20.48 -12.44 4.67
N LEU A 14 -19.47 -12.92 5.40
CA LEU A 14 -18.29 -13.55 4.82
C LEU A 14 -18.66 -14.77 3.98
N LEU A 15 -19.49 -15.65 4.53
CA LEU A 15 -19.97 -16.85 3.84
C LEU A 15 -20.75 -16.50 2.57
N ALA A 16 -21.61 -15.50 2.63
CA ALA A 16 -22.37 -15.01 1.48
C ALA A 16 -21.45 -14.49 0.38
N ALA A 17 -20.47 -13.66 0.74
CA ALA A 17 -19.50 -13.11 -0.22
C ALA A 17 -18.61 -14.19 -0.84
N VAL A 18 -18.17 -15.20 -0.08
CA VAL A 18 -17.44 -16.35 -0.61
C VAL A 18 -18.28 -17.13 -1.60
N LYS A 19 -19.56 -17.41 -1.27
CA LYS A 19 -20.46 -18.12 -2.20
C LYS A 19 -20.68 -17.31 -3.49
N SER A 20 -20.89 -16.01 -3.38
CA SER A 20 -21.01 -15.12 -4.55
C SER A 20 -19.76 -15.19 -5.42
N LEU A 21 -18.56 -15.08 -4.83
CA LEU A 21 -17.31 -15.19 -5.56
C LEU A 21 -17.16 -16.55 -6.26
N CYS A 22 -17.49 -17.66 -5.61
CA CYS A 22 -17.43 -18.99 -6.19
C CYS A 22 -18.40 -19.16 -7.38
N THR A 23 -19.58 -18.55 -7.32
CA THR A 23 -20.54 -18.61 -8.44
C THR A 23 -20.10 -17.78 -9.63
N LEU A 24 -19.46 -16.63 -9.38
CA LEU A 24 -18.92 -15.76 -10.44
C LEU A 24 -17.66 -16.35 -11.10
N ASP A 25 -16.76 -16.96 -10.31
CA ASP A 25 -15.49 -17.52 -10.79
C ASP A 25 -15.69 -18.85 -11.54
N SER A 26 -16.81 -19.56 -11.33
CA SER A 26 -17.17 -20.78 -12.04
C SER A 26 -17.87 -20.54 -13.40
N GLY A 27 -18.11 -19.28 -13.76
CA GLY A 27 -18.69 -18.91 -15.05
C GLY A 27 -17.71 -19.14 -16.20
N ASP A 28 -18.17 -19.84 -17.24
CA ASP A 28 -17.41 -20.02 -18.49
C ASP A 28 -17.12 -18.66 -19.14
N ALA A 29 -16.09 -18.59 -20.01
CA ALA A 29 -15.70 -17.38 -20.73
C ALA A 29 -16.89 -16.70 -21.46
N GLU A 30 -17.91 -17.46 -21.79
CA GLU A 30 -19.16 -17.00 -22.41
C GLU A 30 -20.03 -16.20 -21.42
N PHE A 31 -20.00 -16.52 -20.12
CA PHE A 31 -20.66 -15.79 -19.05
C PHE A 31 -20.03 -14.40 -18.83
N MET A 32 -18.70 -14.29 -18.89
CA MET A 32 -17.98 -13.02 -18.75
C MET A 32 -18.26 -12.06 -19.92
N ILE A 33 -18.43 -12.58 -21.14
CA ILE A 33 -18.78 -11.75 -22.32
C ILE A 33 -20.22 -11.20 -22.22
N GLN A 34 -21.12 -11.93 -21.57
CA GLN A 34 -22.53 -11.55 -21.42
C GLN A 34 -22.79 -10.62 -20.22
N ASN A 35 -21.85 -10.52 -19.27
CA ASN A 35 -22.00 -9.73 -18.06
C ASN A 35 -20.83 -8.73 -17.89
N PRO A 36 -20.93 -7.53 -18.47
CA PRO A 36 -19.89 -6.50 -18.41
C PRO A 36 -19.59 -6.01 -16.97
N ASP A 37 -20.48 -6.27 -16.02
CA ASP A 37 -20.32 -5.91 -14.61
C ASP A 37 -19.69 -7.03 -13.77
N ALA A 38 -19.40 -8.21 -14.34
CA ALA A 38 -18.87 -9.36 -13.61
C ALA A 38 -17.55 -9.06 -12.89
N ASP A 39 -16.64 -8.32 -13.51
CA ASP A 39 -15.38 -7.90 -12.88
C ASP A 39 -15.61 -7.00 -11.68
N THR A 40 -16.59 -6.13 -11.74
CA THR A 40 -16.98 -5.24 -10.64
C THR A 40 -17.58 -6.05 -9.50
N GLU A 41 -18.46 -7.02 -9.79
CA GLU A 41 -19.06 -7.91 -8.78
C GLU A 41 -18.01 -8.81 -8.12
N ILE A 42 -17.06 -9.35 -8.89
CA ILE A 42 -15.92 -10.12 -8.37
C ILE A 42 -15.07 -9.26 -7.43
N ASN A 43 -14.73 -8.05 -7.82
CA ASN A 43 -13.95 -7.14 -7.00
C ASN A 43 -14.69 -6.72 -5.73
N GLN A 44 -16.00 -6.48 -5.81
CA GLN A 44 -16.84 -6.19 -4.66
C GLN A 44 -16.93 -7.38 -3.70
N ALA A 45 -17.09 -8.60 -4.22
CA ALA A 45 -17.09 -9.81 -3.40
C ALA A 45 -15.74 -10.00 -2.68
N LYS A 46 -14.61 -9.82 -3.38
CA LYS A 46 -13.27 -9.86 -2.78
C LYS A 46 -13.10 -8.80 -1.70
N ALA A 47 -13.49 -7.55 -1.95
CA ALA A 47 -13.42 -6.46 -0.97
C ALA A 47 -14.24 -6.79 0.29
N THR A 48 -15.45 -7.32 0.11
CA THR A 48 -16.33 -7.74 1.20
C THR A 48 -15.72 -8.87 2.03
N ILE A 49 -15.08 -9.86 1.38
CA ILE A 49 -14.36 -10.95 2.06
C ILE A 49 -13.24 -10.39 2.93
N PHE A 50 -12.40 -9.52 2.38
CA PHE A 50 -11.29 -8.91 3.12
C PHE A 50 -11.77 -8.07 4.29
N ALA A 51 -12.78 -7.22 4.10
CA ALA A 51 -13.33 -6.36 5.15
C ALA A 51 -13.92 -7.18 6.30
N ASN A 52 -14.73 -8.20 6.02
CA ASN A 52 -15.32 -9.05 7.06
C ASN A 52 -14.28 -9.90 7.78
N ALA A 53 -13.30 -10.45 7.07
CA ALA A 53 -12.21 -11.22 7.68
C ALA A 53 -11.39 -10.36 8.64
N GLU A 54 -11.03 -9.12 8.27
CA GLU A 54 -10.29 -8.20 9.15
C GLU A 54 -11.15 -7.72 10.34
N ALA A 55 -12.45 -7.50 10.13
CA ALA A 55 -13.37 -7.16 11.20
C ALA A 55 -13.50 -8.29 12.23
N ILE A 56 -13.68 -9.54 11.79
CA ILE A 56 -13.71 -10.74 12.65
C ILE A 56 -12.41 -10.84 13.44
N LYS A 57 -11.27 -10.74 12.76
CA LYS A 57 -9.95 -10.80 13.39
C LYS A 57 -9.79 -9.72 14.47
N THR A 58 -10.20 -8.48 14.18
CA THR A 58 -10.14 -7.36 15.14
C THR A 58 -10.97 -7.61 16.38
N LEU A 59 -12.14 -8.23 16.23
CA LEU A 59 -13.03 -8.54 17.37
C LEU A 59 -12.48 -9.61 18.31
N VAL A 60 -11.65 -10.53 17.82
CA VAL A 60 -11.09 -11.64 18.63
C VAL A 60 -9.63 -11.40 19.03
N GLN A 61 -8.99 -10.38 18.49
CA GLN A 61 -7.57 -10.09 18.68
C GLN A 61 -7.27 -9.70 20.13
N VAL A 62 -6.23 -10.31 20.71
CA VAL A 62 -5.67 -9.91 22.00
C VAL A 62 -4.40 -9.06 21.81
N PRO A 63 -3.95 -8.31 22.85
CA PRO A 63 -2.80 -7.42 22.73
C PRO A 63 -1.52 -8.10 22.22
N THR A 64 -1.28 -9.34 22.61
CA THR A 64 -0.13 -10.14 22.16
C THR A 64 -0.18 -10.40 20.65
N ASP A 65 -1.35 -10.75 20.11
CA ASP A 65 -1.52 -11.01 18.67
C ASP A 65 -1.30 -9.72 17.88
N PHE A 66 -1.77 -8.58 18.41
CA PHE A 66 -1.56 -7.27 17.80
C PHE A 66 -0.07 -6.95 17.68
N LEU A 67 0.70 -7.13 18.75
CA LEU A 67 2.16 -6.89 18.73
C LEU A 67 2.90 -7.87 17.81
N GLN A 68 2.53 -9.15 17.80
CA GLN A 68 3.10 -10.16 16.91
C GLN A 68 2.81 -9.83 15.44
N LYS A 69 1.59 -9.36 15.13
CA LYS A 69 1.23 -8.91 13.78
C LYS A 69 2.10 -7.74 13.34
N LEU A 70 2.30 -6.72 14.20
CA LEU A 70 3.16 -5.57 13.89
C LEU A 70 4.60 -6.02 13.64
N ALA A 71 5.16 -6.86 14.49
CA ALA A 71 6.51 -7.38 14.32
C ALA A 71 6.65 -8.12 12.98
N SER A 72 5.74 -9.05 12.70
CA SER A 72 5.73 -9.82 11.46
C SER A 72 5.61 -8.91 10.23
N GLN A 73 4.79 -7.85 10.25
CA GLN A 73 4.66 -6.93 9.13
C GLN A 73 5.96 -6.18 8.84
N VAL A 74 6.68 -5.73 9.88
CA VAL A 74 7.99 -5.08 9.72
C VAL A 74 9.03 -6.05 9.14
N GLU A 75 9.04 -7.29 9.63
CA GLU A 75 9.95 -8.34 9.14
C GLU A 75 9.65 -8.71 7.69
N VAL A 76 8.37 -8.89 7.34
CA VAL A 76 7.96 -9.16 5.95
C VAL A 76 8.35 -8.02 5.03
N LEU A 77 8.11 -6.75 5.42
CA LEU A 77 8.53 -5.59 4.63
C LEU A 77 10.03 -5.59 4.38
N SER A 78 10.82 -5.88 5.42
CA SER A 78 12.29 -5.95 5.32
C SER A 78 12.74 -7.08 4.39
N CYS A 79 12.08 -8.24 4.46
CA CYS A 79 12.36 -9.37 3.58
C CYS A 79 11.98 -9.06 2.11
N LEU A 80 10.82 -8.45 1.86
CA LEU A 80 10.41 -8.04 0.53
C LEU A 80 11.36 -7.00 -0.08
N TYR A 81 11.81 -6.05 0.73
CA TYR A 81 12.83 -5.09 0.32
C TYR A 81 14.14 -5.79 -0.07
N TRP A 82 14.60 -6.75 0.73
CA TRP A 82 15.79 -7.54 0.42
C TRP A 82 15.63 -8.34 -0.87
N LEU A 83 14.47 -9.00 -1.07
CA LEU A 83 14.19 -9.73 -2.32
C LEU A 83 14.18 -8.81 -3.55
N ALA A 84 13.68 -7.59 -3.39
CA ALA A 84 13.67 -6.59 -4.47
C ALA A 84 15.08 -6.08 -4.80
N GLU A 85 15.89 -5.79 -3.77
CA GLU A 85 17.26 -5.26 -3.95
C GLU A 85 18.18 -6.25 -4.66
N TYR A 86 18.08 -7.53 -4.32
CA TYR A 86 18.86 -8.61 -4.95
C TYR A 86 18.17 -9.24 -6.18
N GLN A 87 17.02 -8.71 -6.61
CA GLN A 87 16.25 -9.17 -7.77
C GLN A 87 15.92 -10.67 -7.74
N ILE A 88 15.75 -11.23 -6.55
CA ILE A 88 15.53 -12.67 -6.33
C ILE A 88 14.31 -13.19 -7.05
N LEU A 89 13.21 -12.42 -7.07
CA LEU A 89 11.96 -12.85 -7.67
C LEU A 89 12.11 -13.12 -9.18
N ALA A 90 12.93 -12.35 -9.87
CA ALA A 90 13.17 -12.56 -11.31
C ALA A 90 13.96 -13.84 -11.60
N CYS A 91 14.64 -14.41 -10.61
CA CYS A 91 15.42 -15.64 -10.74
C CYS A 91 14.64 -16.92 -10.39
N ILE A 92 13.43 -16.78 -9.84
CA ILE A 92 12.52 -17.90 -9.60
C ILE A 92 11.66 -18.09 -10.85
N PRO A 93 11.61 -19.29 -11.46
CA PRO A 93 10.73 -19.53 -12.61
C PRO A 93 9.24 -19.35 -12.24
N PRO A 94 8.41 -18.74 -13.10
CA PRO A 94 7.01 -18.46 -12.78
C PRO A 94 6.15 -19.72 -12.55
N ASP A 95 6.43 -20.77 -13.31
CA ASP A 95 5.60 -21.99 -13.35
C ASP A 95 6.30 -23.23 -12.77
N GLN A 96 7.50 -23.07 -12.20
CA GLN A 96 8.31 -24.16 -11.68
C GLN A 96 8.90 -23.77 -10.32
N ASP A 97 9.35 -24.77 -9.59
CA ASP A 97 10.15 -24.60 -8.39
C ASP A 97 11.65 -24.58 -8.73
N ILE A 98 12.42 -23.92 -7.85
CA ILE A 98 13.88 -23.89 -7.94
C ILE A 98 14.48 -24.28 -6.59
N SER A 99 15.65 -24.93 -6.61
CA SER A 99 16.35 -25.20 -5.35
C SER A 99 16.90 -23.90 -4.76
N ILE A 100 16.81 -23.74 -3.43
CA ILE A 100 17.34 -22.57 -2.73
C ILE A 100 18.88 -22.50 -2.89
N LYS A 101 19.52 -23.62 -3.09
CA LYS A 101 20.95 -23.68 -3.38
C LYS A 101 21.26 -23.04 -4.74
N ASP A 102 20.57 -23.47 -5.79
CA ASP A 102 20.80 -22.95 -7.14
C ASP A 102 20.41 -21.47 -7.25
N LEU A 103 19.33 -21.08 -6.56
CA LEU A 103 18.91 -19.69 -6.47
C LEU A 103 19.97 -18.83 -5.76
N ALA A 104 20.57 -19.31 -4.68
CA ALA A 104 21.62 -18.62 -3.96
C ALA A 104 22.90 -18.45 -4.81
N GLU A 105 23.27 -19.50 -5.57
CA GLU A 105 24.38 -19.45 -6.51
C GLU A 105 24.11 -18.47 -7.67
N LEU A 106 22.89 -18.49 -8.22
CA LEU A 106 22.49 -17.60 -9.31
C LEU A 106 22.48 -16.13 -8.93
N THR A 107 22.10 -15.82 -7.69
CA THR A 107 21.96 -14.45 -7.18
C THR A 107 23.15 -13.98 -6.36
N GLU A 108 24.16 -14.81 -6.21
CA GLU A 108 25.40 -14.56 -5.44
C GLU A 108 25.14 -14.13 -3.98
N VAL A 109 24.10 -14.67 -3.35
CA VAL A 109 23.74 -14.36 -1.97
C VAL A 109 23.98 -15.56 -1.05
N PRO A 110 24.23 -15.35 0.27
CA PRO A 110 24.40 -16.44 1.20
C PRO A 110 23.13 -17.30 1.32
N ARG A 111 23.27 -18.61 1.06
CA ARG A 111 22.14 -19.58 1.07
C ARG A 111 21.33 -19.55 2.37
N GLU A 112 22.00 -19.50 3.52
CA GLU A 112 21.30 -19.49 4.81
C GLU A 112 20.47 -18.24 5.03
N GLN A 113 20.96 -17.08 4.57
CA GLN A 113 20.22 -15.83 4.64
C GLN A 113 19.01 -15.87 3.69
N LEU A 114 19.21 -16.28 2.45
CA LEU A 114 18.16 -16.47 1.47
C LEU A 114 17.06 -17.40 1.99
N TYR A 115 17.43 -18.56 2.57
CA TYR A 115 16.49 -19.50 3.14
C TYR A 115 15.59 -18.87 4.22
N ARG A 116 16.17 -18.12 5.16
CA ARG A 116 15.42 -17.43 6.22
C ARG A 116 14.44 -16.41 5.66
N ILE A 117 14.87 -15.64 4.67
CA ILE A 117 14.05 -14.63 4.01
C ILE A 117 12.90 -15.28 3.25
N ILE A 118 13.15 -16.35 2.52
CA ILE A 118 12.12 -17.14 1.83
C ILE A 118 11.13 -17.71 2.84
N CYS A 119 11.59 -18.32 3.92
CA CYS A 119 10.71 -18.84 4.96
C CYS A 119 9.84 -17.74 5.58
N MET A 120 10.39 -16.56 5.86
CA MET A 120 9.64 -15.44 6.41
C MET A 120 8.57 -14.94 5.45
N THR A 121 8.89 -14.79 4.18
CA THR A 121 7.90 -14.36 3.17
C THR A 121 6.85 -15.44 2.88
N ALA A 122 7.19 -16.72 3.04
CA ALA A 122 6.24 -17.81 2.93
C ALA A 122 5.19 -17.81 4.07
N THR A 123 5.54 -17.34 5.28
CA THR A 123 4.57 -17.22 6.39
C THR A 123 3.45 -16.22 6.08
N SER A 124 3.71 -15.23 5.23
CA SER A 124 2.73 -14.25 4.75
C SER A 124 2.00 -14.69 3.46
N GLY A 125 2.30 -15.89 2.94
CA GLY A 125 1.73 -16.38 1.68
C GLY A 125 2.33 -15.73 0.42
N PHE A 126 3.43 -14.98 0.55
CA PHE A 126 4.06 -14.30 -0.57
C PHE A 126 4.84 -15.26 -1.47
N LEU A 127 5.72 -16.10 -0.90
CA LEU A 127 6.36 -17.20 -1.61
C LEU A 127 5.85 -18.54 -1.07
N ARG A 128 6.10 -19.62 -1.77
CA ARG A 128 5.74 -20.98 -1.37
C ARG A 128 6.99 -21.85 -1.21
N VAL A 129 7.20 -22.37 -0.02
CA VAL A 129 8.19 -23.41 0.25
C VAL A 129 7.55 -24.77 0.02
N ILE A 130 8.06 -25.53 -0.96
CA ILE A 130 7.52 -26.85 -1.32
C ILE A 130 8.15 -27.93 -0.44
N SER A 131 9.45 -27.79 -0.19
CA SER A 131 10.24 -28.62 0.71
C SER A 131 11.32 -27.78 1.38
N CYS A 132 12.08 -28.35 2.29
CA CYS A 132 13.16 -27.62 2.99
C CYS A 132 14.20 -27.00 2.03
N GLU A 133 14.17 -27.34 0.75
CA GLU A 133 15.18 -26.90 -0.21
C GLU A 133 14.60 -26.28 -1.49
N MET A 134 13.28 -26.29 -1.66
CA MET A 134 12.62 -25.85 -2.90
C MET A 134 11.67 -24.71 -2.65
N VAL A 135 11.73 -23.67 -3.49
CA VAL A 135 10.86 -22.49 -3.48
C VAL A 135 10.17 -22.30 -4.81
N ALA A 136 8.93 -21.82 -4.76
CA ALA A 136 8.16 -21.45 -5.94
C ALA A 136 7.39 -20.14 -5.71
N HIS A 137 6.98 -19.52 -6.80
CA HIS A 137 6.06 -18.40 -6.76
C HIS A 137 4.67 -18.81 -6.28
N THR A 138 3.98 -17.85 -5.69
CA THR A 138 2.51 -17.86 -5.53
C THR A 138 1.90 -16.95 -6.62
N PRO A 139 0.58 -17.01 -6.87
CA PRO A 139 -0.08 -16.06 -7.78
C PRO A 139 0.16 -14.59 -7.39
N LEU A 140 0.38 -14.32 -6.10
CA LEU A 140 0.72 -12.99 -5.61
C LEU A 140 2.14 -12.59 -6.02
N SER A 141 3.14 -13.40 -5.73
CA SER A 141 4.54 -13.07 -6.01
C SER A 141 4.87 -13.01 -7.51
N VAL A 142 4.16 -13.75 -8.35
CA VAL A 142 4.26 -13.64 -9.82
C VAL A 142 3.91 -12.22 -10.29
N GLN A 143 2.92 -11.58 -9.69
CA GLN A 143 2.56 -10.20 -10.04
C GLN A 143 3.69 -9.22 -9.70
N PHE A 144 4.37 -9.42 -8.57
CA PHE A 144 5.54 -8.61 -8.20
C PHE A 144 6.74 -8.88 -9.10
N MET A 145 6.96 -10.11 -9.52
CA MET A 145 7.98 -10.44 -10.52
C MET A 145 7.71 -9.75 -11.86
N ALA A 146 6.46 -9.74 -12.30
CA ALA A 146 6.05 -9.15 -13.58
C ALA A 146 6.00 -7.61 -13.57
N SER A 147 5.93 -6.97 -12.40
CA SER A 147 5.74 -5.52 -12.27
C SER A 147 6.82 -4.86 -11.42
N GLN A 148 7.77 -4.21 -12.08
CA GLN A 148 8.79 -3.38 -11.40
C GLN A 148 8.15 -2.30 -10.52
N SER A 149 6.98 -1.79 -10.91
CA SER A 149 6.28 -0.75 -10.15
C SER A 149 5.79 -1.25 -8.79
N LEU A 150 5.38 -2.52 -8.66
CA LEU A 150 5.05 -3.12 -7.36
C LEU A 150 6.28 -3.21 -6.46
N LEU A 151 7.43 -3.60 -7.01
CA LEU A 151 8.70 -3.63 -6.27
C LEU A 151 9.16 -2.22 -5.88
N ASP A 152 9.01 -1.23 -6.75
CA ASP A 152 9.31 0.17 -6.45
C ASP A 152 8.47 0.70 -5.28
N ALA A 153 7.20 0.29 -5.16
CA ALA A 153 6.35 0.64 -4.02
C ALA A 153 6.86 0.00 -2.71
N VAL A 154 7.28 -1.27 -2.74
CA VAL A 154 7.89 -1.94 -1.57
C VAL A 154 9.17 -1.23 -1.14
N VAL A 155 10.05 -0.92 -2.08
CA VAL A 155 11.31 -0.23 -1.80
C VAL A 155 11.04 1.15 -1.20
N PHE A 156 10.06 1.90 -1.73
CA PHE A 156 9.68 3.19 -1.15
C PHE A 156 9.16 3.05 0.28
N MET A 157 8.34 2.05 0.55
CA MET A 157 7.84 1.77 1.91
C MET A 157 8.99 1.47 2.88
N ALA A 158 9.95 0.66 2.48
CA ALA A 158 11.07 0.27 3.32
C ALA A 158 12.12 1.38 3.51
N GLU A 159 12.50 2.06 2.41
CA GLU A 159 13.56 3.07 2.45
C GLU A 159 13.06 4.44 2.93
N THR A 160 11.78 4.75 2.73
CA THR A 160 11.29 6.11 2.95
C THR A 160 10.15 6.17 3.97
N VAL A 161 9.05 5.43 3.75
CA VAL A 161 7.86 5.54 4.61
C VAL A 161 8.15 5.05 6.03
N ALA A 162 8.67 3.84 6.19
CA ALA A 162 8.91 3.25 7.50
C ALA A 162 9.92 4.04 8.35
N PRO A 163 11.11 4.44 7.83
CA PRO A 163 12.03 5.29 8.58
C PRO A 163 11.43 6.65 8.93
N THR A 164 10.71 7.29 8.01
CA THR A 164 10.06 8.58 8.25
C THR A 164 9.02 8.47 9.36
N ALA A 165 8.19 7.44 9.32
CA ALA A 165 7.17 7.22 10.36
C ALA A 165 7.78 7.06 11.76
N LEU A 166 8.89 6.37 11.88
CA LEU A 166 9.60 6.17 13.15
C LEU A 166 10.23 7.46 13.70
N HIS A 167 10.45 8.47 12.87
CA HIS A 167 10.96 9.78 13.29
C HIS A 167 9.88 10.80 13.66
N MET A 168 8.59 10.47 13.50
CA MET A 168 7.48 11.38 13.89
C MET A 168 7.56 11.88 15.33
N PRO A 169 7.86 11.04 16.34
CA PRO A 169 7.95 11.53 17.72
C PRO A 169 9.10 12.52 17.92
N SER A 170 10.21 12.37 17.21
CA SER A 170 11.34 13.30 17.27
C SER A 170 11.00 14.63 16.58
N ALA A 171 10.39 14.59 15.41
CA ALA A 171 9.94 15.77 14.68
C ALA A 171 8.94 16.62 15.52
N ALA A 172 8.05 15.95 16.27
CA ALA A 172 7.10 16.63 17.16
C ALA A 172 7.77 17.32 18.38
N ARG A 173 8.93 16.82 18.84
CA ARG A 173 9.63 17.35 20.02
C ARG A 173 10.56 18.53 19.70
N ASP A 174 11.31 18.40 18.60
CA ASP A 174 12.52 19.21 18.38
C ASP A 174 12.28 20.51 17.61
N ARG A 175 11.03 20.91 17.44
CA ARG A 175 10.58 22.14 16.74
C ARG A 175 10.33 22.00 15.24
N PRO A 176 9.45 22.87 14.69
CA PRO A 176 8.83 22.70 13.38
C PRO A 176 9.73 22.96 12.16
N ARG A 177 11.06 22.97 12.31
CA ARG A 177 11.97 23.24 11.19
C ARG A 177 12.28 22.01 10.36
N ASP A 178 12.34 20.82 10.99
CA ASP A 178 12.69 19.58 10.30
C ASP A 178 11.49 18.65 10.29
N SER A 179 11.08 18.23 9.11
CA SER A 179 10.05 17.20 8.97
C SER A 179 10.59 15.83 9.43
N ALA A 180 9.71 14.88 9.73
CA ALA A 180 10.11 13.51 10.03
C ALA A 180 10.95 12.90 8.89
N TYR A 181 10.67 13.29 7.64
CA TYR A 181 11.45 12.90 6.47
C TYR A 181 12.89 13.42 6.53
N ASN A 182 13.07 14.71 6.86
CA ASN A 182 14.41 15.30 7.00
C ASN A 182 15.24 14.58 8.06
N LEU A 183 14.63 14.28 9.20
CA LEU A 183 15.29 13.52 10.27
C LEU A 183 15.65 12.09 9.83
N ALA A 184 14.75 11.40 9.12
CA ALA A 184 14.99 10.04 8.65
C ALA A 184 16.10 9.97 7.59
N LYS A 185 16.17 10.96 6.71
CA LYS A 185 17.17 11.01 5.62
C LYS A 185 18.45 11.73 6.03
N ASN A 186 18.46 12.40 7.19
CA ASN A 186 19.56 13.28 7.62
C ASN A 186 19.91 14.31 6.53
N ASP A 187 18.88 14.88 5.92
CA ASP A 187 18.97 15.83 4.79
C ASP A 187 18.02 17.00 5.05
N SER A 188 18.47 18.21 4.75
CA SER A 188 17.67 19.42 4.85
C SER A 188 16.74 19.68 3.66
N SER A 189 16.87 18.89 2.59
CA SER A 189 16.03 18.99 1.40
C SER A 189 14.60 18.59 1.71
N THR A 190 13.63 19.36 1.23
CA THR A 190 12.22 18.98 1.35
C THR A 190 11.95 17.71 0.54
N PHE A 191 11.00 16.89 0.96
CA PHE A 191 10.58 15.71 0.19
C PHE A 191 10.15 16.11 -1.23
N SER A 192 9.46 17.24 -1.39
CA SER A 192 9.05 17.77 -2.70
C SER A 192 10.25 17.99 -3.64
N LEU A 193 11.31 18.60 -3.16
CA LEU A 193 12.52 18.79 -3.94
C LEU A 193 13.22 17.46 -4.24
N ALA A 194 13.29 16.58 -3.24
CA ALA A 194 13.97 15.29 -3.38
C ALA A 194 13.32 14.41 -4.46
N TYR A 195 11.99 14.25 -4.47
CA TYR A 195 11.35 13.39 -5.48
C TYR A 195 11.35 14.01 -6.89
N GLN A 196 11.40 15.34 -7.01
CA GLN A 196 11.52 16.01 -8.30
C GLN A 196 12.92 15.88 -8.91
N THR A 197 13.96 15.88 -8.08
CA THR A 197 15.35 15.84 -8.52
C THR A 197 15.93 14.44 -8.65
N GLN A 198 15.45 13.48 -7.82
CA GLN A 198 15.93 12.11 -7.80
C GLN A 198 14.98 11.18 -8.57
N ARG A 199 15.36 10.78 -9.79
CA ARG A 199 14.52 9.93 -10.65
C ARG A 199 14.05 8.63 -10.00
N LYS A 200 14.94 7.96 -9.22
CA LYS A 200 14.60 6.73 -8.49
C LYS A 200 13.47 7.01 -7.51
N LEU A 201 13.63 8.04 -6.67
CA LEU A 201 12.66 8.41 -5.66
C LEU A 201 11.31 8.83 -6.28
N GLY A 202 11.34 9.60 -7.38
CA GLY A 202 10.12 10.01 -8.10
C GLY A 202 9.33 8.81 -8.66
N ARG A 203 10.03 7.81 -9.24
CA ARG A 203 9.41 6.59 -9.74
C ARG A 203 8.81 5.76 -8.60
N GLN A 204 9.56 5.58 -7.52
CA GLN A 204 9.13 4.84 -6.32
C GLN A 204 7.94 5.51 -5.63
N TRP A 205 7.93 6.84 -5.55
CA TRP A 205 6.83 7.63 -5.03
C TRP A 205 5.54 7.43 -5.84
N ALA A 206 5.62 7.53 -7.17
CA ALA A 206 4.48 7.29 -8.04
C ALA A 206 3.91 5.88 -7.87
N ALA A 207 4.78 4.87 -7.78
CA ALA A 207 4.41 3.49 -7.53
C ALA A 207 3.73 3.31 -6.15
N TYR A 208 4.26 3.93 -5.11
CA TYR A 208 3.67 3.90 -3.77
C TYR A 208 2.27 4.53 -3.75
N LEU A 209 2.09 5.68 -4.39
CA LEU A 209 0.76 6.30 -4.52
C LEU A 209 -0.21 5.37 -5.25
N GLN A 210 0.27 4.72 -6.28
CA GLN A 210 -0.53 3.81 -7.09
C GLN A 210 -0.98 2.55 -6.31
N TYR A 211 -0.13 1.93 -5.52
CA TYR A 211 -0.40 0.58 -4.98
C TYR A 211 -0.57 0.52 -3.47
N ALA A 212 0.00 1.43 -2.71
CA ALA A 212 0.04 1.34 -1.25
C ALA A 212 -0.72 2.44 -0.52
N ALA A 213 -0.86 3.62 -1.14
CA ALA A 213 -1.53 4.75 -0.48
C ALA A 213 -3.07 4.68 -0.51
N GLY A 214 -3.64 3.61 -1.06
CA GLY A 214 -5.10 3.43 -1.13
C GLY A 214 -5.82 4.36 -2.12
N LEU A 215 -5.05 5.05 -2.99
CA LEU A 215 -5.61 5.99 -3.98
C LEU A 215 -6.28 5.30 -5.18
N HIS A 216 -6.34 3.96 -5.17
CA HIS A 216 -6.99 3.18 -6.23
C HIS A 216 -8.50 3.12 -6.18
N GLN A 217 -9.10 3.59 -5.11
CA GLN A 217 -10.55 3.68 -5.02
C GLN A 217 -11.07 4.94 -5.72
N GLY A 218 -10.55 5.20 -6.92
CA GLY A 218 -10.97 6.32 -7.76
C GLY A 218 -12.49 6.36 -7.95
N ASP A 219 -13.13 5.20 -8.06
CA ASP A 219 -14.57 5.10 -8.22
C ASP A 219 -15.34 5.51 -6.96
N GLU A 220 -14.87 5.19 -5.76
CA GLU A 220 -15.48 5.66 -4.52
C GLU A 220 -15.27 7.16 -4.32
N VAL A 221 -14.07 7.67 -4.57
CA VAL A 221 -13.77 9.11 -4.50
C VAL A 221 -14.58 9.87 -5.53
N VAL A 222 -14.62 9.40 -6.77
CA VAL A 222 -15.46 9.98 -7.83
C VAL A 222 -16.93 9.92 -7.46
N SER A 223 -17.43 8.82 -6.90
CA SER A 223 -18.80 8.68 -6.44
C SER A 223 -19.13 9.68 -5.32
N VAL A 224 -18.28 9.82 -4.32
CA VAL A 224 -18.45 10.82 -3.25
C VAL A 224 -18.38 12.24 -3.80
N LEU A 225 -17.40 12.52 -4.64
CA LEU A 225 -17.23 13.83 -5.26
C LEU A 225 -18.41 14.19 -6.18
N SER A 226 -18.99 13.21 -6.89
CA SER A 226 -20.17 13.44 -7.75
C SER A 226 -21.44 13.77 -6.97
N GLN A 227 -21.52 13.38 -5.69
CA GLN A 227 -22.64 13.72 -4.80
C GLN A 227 -22.55 15.14 -4.22
N LEU A 228 -21.40 15.79 -4.33
CA LEU A 228 -21.22 17.16 -3.86
C LEU A 228 -21.85 18.15 -4.84
N ASN A 229 -22.62 19.09 -4.30
CA ASN A 229 -23.16 20.18 -5.11
C ASN A 229 -22.09 21.28 -5.32
N TRP A 230 -21.26 21.07 -6.35
CA TRP A 230 -20.14 21.95 -6.71
C TRP A 230 -20.56 23.38 -7.04
N SER A 231 -21.80 23.58 -7.48
CA SER A 231 -22.32 24.92 -7.80
C SER A 231 -22.47 25.83 -6.57
N ASN A 232 -22.53 25.27 -5.37
CA ASN A 232 -22.60 26.01 -4.12
C ASN A 232 -21.23 26.50 -3.60
N LEU A 233 -20.13 26.07 -4.23
CA LEU A 233 -18.78 26.42 -3.78
C LEU A 233 -18.32 27.78 -4.31
N GLY A 234 -19.00 28.36 -5.32
CA GLY A 234 -18.61 29.64 -5.89
C GLY A 234 -17.15 29.65 -6.37
N ASP A 235 -16.38 30.65 -5.92
CA ASP A 235 -14.95 30.78 -6.21
C ASP A 235 -14.04 30.04 -5.21
N ALA A 236 -14.54 29.01 -4.52
CA ALA A 236 -13.77 28.25 -3.54
C ALA A 236 -12.65 27.43 -4.20
N CYS A 237 -11.51 27.36 -3.56
CA CYS A 237 -10.41 26.49 -3.96
C CYS A 237 -10.60 25.11 -3.33
N ILE A 238 -10.55 24.06 -4.14
CA ILE A 238 -10.58 22.68 -3.64
C ILE A 238 -9.15 22.21 -3.45
N VAL A 239 -8.83 21.84 -2.21
CA VAL A 239 -7.53 21.29 -1.84
C VAL A 239 -7.72 19.83 -1.49
N GLU A 240 -7.13 18.94 -2.27
CA GLU A 240 -7.05 17.53 -1.95
C GLU A 240 -5.87 17.31 -0.98
N VAL A 241 -6.17 16.80 0.22
CA VAL A 241 -5.16 16.48 1.22
C VAL A 241 -5.03 14.97 1.34
N ILE A 242 -3.92 14.43 0.89
CA ILE A 242 -3.57 13.02 1.11
C ILE A 242 -3.08 12.89 2.55
N TYR A 243 -4.01 12.71 3.47
CA TYR A 243 -3.85 12.85 4.93
C TYR A 243 -2.64 12.09 5.50
N LEU A 244 -2.41 10.87 5.09
CA LEU A 244 -1.35 10.04 5.67
C LEU A 244 0.05 10.54 5.30
N LEU A 245 0.18 11.13 4.12
CA LEU A 245 1.46 11.57 3.56
C LEU A 245 1.86 12.95 4.04
N VAL A 246 0.88 13.82 4.22
CA VAL A 246 1.11 15.19 4.70
C VAL A 246 1.69 15.19 6.11
N ILE A 247 1.19 14.33 7.01
CA ILE A 247 1.70 14.23 8.39
C ILE A 247 3.15 13.71 8.41
N LEU A 248 3.53 12.83 7.45
CA LEU A 248 4.85 12.22 7.43
C LEU A 248 5.92 13.11 6.80
N PHE A 249 5.55 13.96 5.83
CA PHE A 249 6.53 14.58 4.94
C PHE A 249 6.59 16.12 5.02
N LEU A 250 5.60 16.78 5.63
CA LEU A 250 5.58 18.24 5.71
C LEU A 250 5.74 18.74 7.16
N PRO A 251 6.54 19.79 7.39
CA PRO A 251 6.55 20.53 8.63
C PRO A 251 5.19 21.19 8.87
N SER A 252 4.82 21.34 10.14
CA SER A 252 3.49 21.85 10.54
C SER A 252 3.21 23.30 10.12
N ASP A 253 4.23 24.09 9.83
CA ASP A 253 4.15 25.48 9.39
C ASP A 253 4.06 25.63 7.86
N GLN A 254 4.35 24.58 7.08
CA GLN A 254 4.25 24.59 5.63
C GLN A 254 2.95 23.97 5.08
N LEU A 255 2.10 23.44 5.95
CA LEU A 255 0.83 22.82 5.58
C LEU A 255 -0.10 23.71 4.73
N THR A 256 0.12 25.01 4.72
CA THR A 256 -0.70 25.97 3.98
C THR A 256 -0.19 26.30 2.57
N ASN A 257 1.10 26.07 2.26
CA ASN A 257 1.70 26.54 1.00
C ASN A 257 2.10 25.42 0.02
N ASP A 258 2.44 24.21 0.49
CA ASP A 258 2.97 23.14 -0.37
C ASP A 258 1.95 22.04 -0.71
N LEU A 259 0.72 22.12 -0.22
CA LEU A 259 -0.35 21.15 -0.46
C LEU A 259 -0.80 21.06 -1.93
N LEU A 260 -0.40 22.01 -2.75
CA LEU A 260 -0.84 22.15 -4.15
C LEU A 260 -0.11 21.26 -5.15
N PHE A 261 0.93 20.53 -4.76
CA PHE A 261 1.81 19.84 -5.72
C PHE A 261 1.67 18.32 -5.81
N LEU A 262 0.79 17.68 -5.03
CA LEU A 262 0.81 16.22 -4.90
C LEU A 262 -0.22 15.45 -5.73
N ALA A 263 -1.10 16.14 -6.47
CA ALA A 263 -2.02 15.48 -7.39
C ALA A 263 -1.34 15.22 -8.74
N GLY A 264 -1.13 13.96 -9.07
CA GLY A 264 -0.53 13.52 -10.33
C GLY A 264 -1.27 14.02 -11.56
N GLY A 265 -0.64 14.88 -12.33
CA GLY A 265 -0.74 14.93 -13.79
C GLY A 265 -1.86 15.73 -14.42
N ARG A 266 -2.79 16.36 -13.71
CA ARG A 266 -3.66 17.42 -14.27
C ARG A 266 -4.14 18.34 -13.16
N CYS A 267 -3.33 19.32 -12.80
CA CYS A 267 -3.79 20.45 -12.01
C CYS A 267 -4.37 21.51 -12.94
N ILE A 268 -5.67 21.79 -12.78
CA ILE A 268 -6.25 23.04 -13.28
C ILE A 268 -6.06 24.06 -12.17
N TYR A 269 -5.07 24.92 -12.32
CA TYR A 269 -4.80 26.00 -11.38
C TYR A 269 -5.70 27.20 -11.69
N HIS A 270 -6.49 27.63 -10.72
CA HIS A 270 -6.95 29.00 -10.63
C HIS A 270 -6.57 29.55 -9.27
N TYR A 271 -5.51 30.31 -9.21
CA TYR A 271 -5.17 31.15 -8.07
C TYR A 271 -6.05 32.40 -8.08
N ARG A 272 -6.83 32.59 -7.03
CA ARG A 272 -7.31 33.90 -6.62
C ARG A 272 -6.99 34.08 -5.14
N THR A 273 -6.04 34.95 -4.86
CA THR A 273 -5.76 35.44 -3.50
C THR A 273 -7.00 36.18 -2.98
N ILE A 274 -7.57 35.70 -1.88
CA ILE A 274 -8.59 36.44 -1.13
C ILE A 274 -7.87 37.53 -0.35
N PRO A 275 -8.21 38.82 -0.52
CA PRO A 275 -7.63 39.89 0.32
C PRO A 275 -8.01 39.66 1.78
N ARG A 276 -7.06 39.92 2.69
CA ARG A 276 -7.20 39.76 4.14
C ARG A 276 -8.25 40.70 4.80
N GLU A 277 -9.02 41.48 4.05
CA GLU A 277 -9.93 42.51 4.58
C GLU A 277 -11.41 42.06 4.63
N ALA A 278 -11.75 40.80 4.42
CA ALA A 278 -13.14 40.34 4.45
C ALA A 278 -13.51 39.45 5.66
N VAL A 279 -12.75 39.53 6.76
CA VAL A 279 -13.13 38.88 8.03
C VAL A 279 -13.03 39.94 9.15
N SER A 280 -14.08 40.71 9.28
CA SER A 280 -14.41 41.50 10.48
C SER A 280 -15.81 41.16 10.94
#